data_0cdc5ec566b6fb7d443faf5f2d6b08e4
#
_entry.id   0cdc5ec566b6fb7d443faf5f2d6b08e4
#
_cell.length_a   1.000
_cell.length_b   1.000
_cell.length_c   1.000
_cell.angle_alpha   90.00
_cell.angle_beta   90.00
_cell.angle_gamma   90.00
#
_symmetry.space_group_name_H-M   'P 1'
#
loop_
_entity.id
_entity.type
_entity.pdbx_description
1 polymer ?
#
loop_
_entity_poly.entity_id
_entity_poly.type
_entity_poly.pdbx_seq_one_letter_code
_entity_poly.pdbx_strand_id
1 'polypeptide(L)'
;MKRFGYMVVEGPHDVEFVARLLRVYGLRRVTYKRDLEPFWDAVIPKTFPVNDDLLKRVPVPTFFENKTHSIAVHAAKGITRLVEMLDETYAVLDYGKIASLGLVLDADDVAQTPQMRFNTLLTELKERKIDLPIPNNPGEVAGAHPSFGVYILPDNQSPGTLEDILLQCAQVNYASVSDAAHNYLQEIEPGQFVPQDLEEYNKPAGQKKAHIGSIASILKPGKAIQVSIQDNRWLDGEALNLPSVAAVRVFLAKLFQLGE
;
A
#
# COMPACT_ATOMS: atom_id res chain seq x y z
N MET A 1 23.73 3.59 -12.78
CA MET A 1 22.79 4.58 -12.18
C MET A 1 21.58 3.81 -11.72
N LYS A 2 21.07 4.06 -10.50
CA LYS A 2 19.83 3.43 -10.02
C LYS A 2 18.61 3.99 -10.74
N ARG A 3 17.58 3.16 -10.91
CA ARG A 3 16.25 3.57 -11.37
C ARG A 3 15.44 4.03 -10.19
N PHE A 4 14.83 5.19 -10.27
CA PHE A 4 14.02 5.77 -9.20
C PHE A 4 12.54 5.51 -9.48
N GLY A 5 11.87 4.85 -8.54
CA GLY A 5 10.43 4.59 -8.60
C GLY A 5 9.70 5.24 -7.42
N TYR A 6 8.51 5.77 -7.67
CA TYR A 6 7.67 6.34 -6.62
C TYR A 6 6.27 5.73 -6.68
N MET A 7 5.74 5.34 -5.53
CA MET A 7 4.41 4.75 -5.41
C MET A 7 3.65 5.39 -4.27
N VAL A 8 2.40 5.72 -4.50
CA VAL A 8 1.47 6.14 -3.44
C VAL A 8 0.48 5.01 -3.17
N VAL A 9 0.26 4.74 -1.89
CA VAL A 9 -0.68 3.73 -1.39
C VAL A 9 -1.61 4.36 -0.36
N GLU A 10 -2.74 3.74 -0.03
CA GLU A 10 -3.71 4.35 0.87
C GLU A 10 -3.21 4.52 2.30
N GLY A 11 -2.59 3.49 2.86
CA GLY A 11 -2.24 3.49 4.26
C GLY A 11 -0.96 2.74 4.62
N PRO A 12 -0.62 2.69 5.92
CA PRO A 12 0.60 2.04 6.39
C PRO A 12 0.60 0.52 6.23
N HIS A 13 -0.57 -0.12 6.20
CA HIS A 13 -0.67 -1.57 5.94
C HIS A 13 -0.25 -1.89 4.51
N ASP A 14 -0.69 -1.05 3.54
CA ASP A 14 -0.32 -1.18 2.13
C ASP A 14 1.17 -0.98 1.91
N VAL A 15 1.79 -0.03 2.64
CA VAL A 15 3.26 0.17 2.59
C VAL A 15 3.97 -1.12 2.96
N GLU A 16 3.55 -1.79 4.04
CA GLU A 16 4.21 -3.03 4.48
C GLU A 16 3.91 -4.21 3.56
N PHE A 17 2.70 -4.28 3.01
CA PHE A 17 2.34 -5.26 1.99
C PHE A 17 3.24 -5.13 0.75
N VAL A 18 3.35 -3.93 0.18
CA VAL A 18 4.24 -3.64 -0.95
C VAL A 18 5.70 -3.91 -0.59
N ALA A 19 6.13 -3.51 0.60
CA ALA A 19 7.49 -3.75 1.10
C ALA A 19 7.87 -5.25 1.09
N ARG A 20 6.96 -6.11 1.54
CA ARG A 20 7.16 -7.57 1.53
C ARG A 20 7.30 -8.10 0.11
N LEU A 21 6.52 -7.60 -0.84
CA LEU A 21 6.60 -8.00 -2.23
C LEU A 21 7.89 -7.50 -2.90
N LEU A 22 8.31 -6.26 -2.64
CA LEU A 22 9.56 -5.71 -3.14
C LEU A 22 10.79 -6.47 -2.62
N ARG A 23 10.71 -7.03 -1.41
CA ARG A 23 11.76 -7.83 -0.80
C ARG A 23 12.09 -9.08 -1.62
N VAL A 24 11.11 -9.66 -2.33
CA VAL A 24 11.31 -10.82 -3.22
C VAL A 24 12.32 -10.47 -4.32
N TYR A 25 12.36 -9.22 -4.77
CA TYR A 25 13.30 -8.69 -5.77
C TYR A 25 14.60 -8.13 -5.17
N GLY A 26 14.91 -8.48 -3.92
CA GLY A 26 16.13 -8.06 -3.24
C GLY A 26 16.16 -6.62 -2.78
N LEU A 27 15.04 -5.87 -2.88
CA LEU A 27 14.95 -4.53 -2.31
C LEU A 27 14.91 -4.59 -0.79
N ARG A 28 15.69 -3.75 -0.13
CA ARG A 28 15.77 -3.66 1.33
C ARG A 28 15.37 -2.26 1.79
N ARG A 29 14.68 -2.18 2.93
CA ARG A 29 14.31 -0.91 3.55
C ARG A 29 15.56 -0.12 3.92
N VAL A 30 15.59 1.15 3.53
CA VAL A 30 16.61 2.11 3.97
C VAL A 30 16.17 2.68 5.32
N THR A 31 17.01 2.52 6.33
CA THR A 31 16.70 2.95 7.70
C THR A 31 17.30 4.32 8.04
N TYR A 32 18.46 4.61 7.52
CA TYR A 32 19.19 5.84 7.87
C TYR A 32 19.30 6.76 6.67
N LYS A 33 19.08 8.06 6.89
CA LYS A 33 19.19 9.08 5.84
C LYS A 33 20.55 9.08 5.13
N ARG A 34 21.63 8.79 5.84
CA ARG A 34 22.99 8.71 5.26
C ARG A 34 23.15 7.61 4.21
N ASP A 35 22.29 6.60 4.23
CA ASP A 35 22.32 5.45 3.32
C ASP A 35 21.33 5.61 2.15
N LEU A 36 20.55 6.71 2.14
CA LEU A 36 19.54 7.01 1.16
C LEU A 36 20.14 7.74 -0.05
N GLU A 37 19.65 7.42 -1.23
CA GLU A 37 20.01 8.16 -2.45
C GLU A 37 19.65 9.65 -2.33
N PRO A 38 20.58 10.58 -2.64
CA PRO A 38 20.34 12.03 -2.54
C PRO A 38 19.16 12.54 -3.37
N PHE A 39 18.75 11.78 -4.38
CA PHE A 39 17.56 12.05 -5.18
C PHE A 39 16.30 12.28 -4.32
N TRP A 40 16.18 11.58 -3.20
CA TRP A 40 15.02 11.66 -2.32
C TRP A 40 15.08 12.80 -1.27
N ASP A 41 16.15 13.58 -1.23
CA ASP A 41 16.27 14.68 -0.26
C ASP A 41 15.16 15.72 -0.36
N ALA A 42 14.55 15.87 -1.55
CA ALA A 42 13.46 16.81 -1.79
C ALA A 42 12.16 16.43 -1.05
N VAL A 43 11.93 15.13 -0.79
CA VAL A 43 10.72 14.63 -0.13
C VAL A 43 10.91 14.38 1.37
N ILE A 44 12.07 14.73 1.92
CA ILE A 44 12.35 14.59 3.34
C ILE A 44 12.27 15.97 4.01
N PRO A 45 11.43 16.16 5.03
CA PRO A 45 11.39 17.41 5.78
C PRO A 45 12.75 17.76 6.36
N LYS A 46 13.20 18.99 6.17
CA LYS A 46 14.49 19.48 6.67
C LYS A 46 14.42 19.95 8.11
N THR A 47 13.23 20.33 8.57
CA THR A 47 12.99 20.90 9.89
C THR A 47 11.79 20.27 10.57
N PHE A 48 11.83 20.19 11.89
CA PHE A 48 10.71 19.85 12.75
C PHE A 48 10.68 20.84 13.93
N PRO A 49 9.52 21.33 14.35
CA PRO A 49 8.18 21.09 13.79
C PRO A 49 7.98 21.75 12.41
N VAL A 50 7.14 21.14 11.56
CA VAL A 50 6.82 21.69 10.25
C VAL A 50 5.81 22.81 10.41
N ASN A 51 6.15 24.03 9.97
CA ASN A 51 5.34 25.23 10.14
C ASN A 51 4.95 25.51 11.61
N ASP A 52 5.88 25.23 12.56
CA ASP A 52 5.69 25.37 14.01
C ASP A 52 4.54 24.57 14.62
N ASP A 53 3.94 23.63 13.88
CA ASP A 53 2.87 22.76 14.35
C ASP A 53 3.44 21.46 14.94
N LEU A 54 3.46 21.36 16.28
CA LEU A 54 3.99 20.19 17.01
C LEU A 54 3.18 18.91 16.78
N LEU A 55 1.94 19.01 16.37
CA LEU A 55 1.04 17.87 16.12
C LEU A 55 1.11 17.39 14.66
N LYS A 56 1.53 18.27 13.75
CA LYS A 56 1.62 17.96 12.33
C LYS A 56 2.77 16.99 12.07
N ARG A 57 2.41 15.77 11.70
CA ARG A 57 3.36 14.77 11.19
C ARG A 57 3.30 14.78 9.67
N VAL A 58 4.37 15.21 9.01
CA VAL A 58 4.51 15.05 7.56
C VAL A 58 4.89 13.60 7.32
N PRO A 59 4.08 12.84 6.59
CA PRO A 59 4.44 11.48 6.23
C PRO A 59 5.70 11.53 5.35
N VAL A 60 6.69 10.75 5.71
CA VAL A 60 7.88 10.53 4.90
C VAL A 60 7.69 9.19 4.18
N PRO A 61 8.00 9.09 2.89
CA PRO A 61 7.96 7.82 2.20
C PRO A 61 8.85 6.78 2.89
N THR A 62 8.48 5.52 2.78
CA THR A 62 9.37 4.41 3.12
C THR A 62 10.20 4.07 1.89
N PHE A 63 11.52 4.03 2.04
CA PHE A 63 12.45 3.82 0.94
C PHE A 63 13.00 2.40 0.91
N PHE A 64 13.10 1.84 -0.28
CA PHE A 64 13.60 0.49 -0.54
C PHE A 64 14.64 0.52 -1.64
N GLU A 65 15.78 -0.12 -1.41
CA GLU A 65 16.89 -0.08 -2.35
C GLU A 65 17.53 -1.46 -2.57
N ASN A 66 18.05 -1.62 -3.77
CA ASN A 66 19.03 -2.63 -4.13
C ASN A 66 20.11 -1.99 -5.02
N LYS A 67 20.92 -2.79 -5.71
CA LYS A 67 22.02 -2.29 -6.57
C LYS A 67 21.52 -1.46 -7.76
N THR A 68 20.30 -1.72 -8.25
CA THR A 68 19.77 -1.18 -9.52
C THR A 68 18.57 -0.26 -9.34
N HIS A 69 17.86 -0.33 -8.21
CA HIS A 69 16.63 0.41 -7.97
C HIS A 69 16.64 1.11 -6.61
N SER A 70 15.97 2.25 -6.56
CA SER A 70 15.62 2.96 -5.35
C SER A 70 14.14 3.38 -5.45
N ILE A 71 13.29 2.82 -4.61
CA ILE A 71 11.83 2.94 -4.68
C ILE A 71 11.33 3.57 -3.39
N ALA A 72 10.52 4.62 -3.51
CA ALA A 72 9.82 5.24 -2.40
C ALA A 72 8.35 4.84 -2.42
N VAL A 73 7.82 4.34 -1.30
CA VAL A 73 6.40 4.00 -1.10
C VAL A 73 5.82 4.92 -0.05
N HIS A 74 4.79 5.67 -0.42
CA HIS A 74 4.22 6.75 0.39
C HIS A 74 2.75 6.46 0.75
N ALA A 75 2.41 6.50 2.04
CA ALA A 75 1.04 6.36 2.51
C ALA A 75 0.30 7.71 2.43
N ALA A 76 -0.78 7.78 1.68
CA ALA A 76 -1.56 9.00 1.46
C ALA A 76 -2.48 9.38 2.64
N LYS A 77 -2.73 8.46 3.57
CA LYS A 77 -3.73 8.58 4.66
C LYS A 77 -5.17 8.68 4.14
N GLY A 78 -5.50 7.81 3.20
CA GLY A 78 -6.83 7.63 2.63
C GLY A 78 -6.89 7.90 1.12
N ILE A 79 -7.90 7.31 0.50
CA ILE A 79 -8.08 7.30 -0.95
C ILE A 79 -8.15 8.70 -1.58
N THR A 80 -8.82 9.65 -0.91
CA THR A 80 -9.03 11.01 -1.40
C THR A 80 -7.74 11.82 -1.53
N ARG A 81 -6.64 11.35 -0.95
CA ARG A 81 -5.35 12.03 -0.96
C ARG A 81 -4.30 11.38 -1.86
N LEU A 82 -4.64 10.28 -2.55
CA LEU A 82 -3.70 9.54 -3.39
C LEU A 82 -3.13 10.41 -4.52
N VAL A 83 -4.00 11.03 -5.30
CA VAL A 83 -3.59 11.87 -6.44
C VAL A 83 -2.97 13.17 -5.96
N GLU A 84 -3.49 13.78 -4.89
CA GLU A 84 -2.89 14.96 -4.27
C GLU A 84 -1.44 14.69 -3.82
N MET A 85 -1.20 13.58 -3.13
CA MET A 85 0.13 13.17 -2.67
C MET A 85 1.08 12.90 -3.84
N LEU A 86 0.57 12.27 -4.90
CA LEU A 86 1.34 12.08 -6.13
C LEU A 86 1.75 13.42 -6.74
N ASP A 87 0.82 14.36 -6.88
CA ASP A 87 1.02 15.68 -7.44
C ASP A 87 2.06 16.49 -6.64
N GLU A 88 1.86 16.60 -5.33
CA GLU A 88 2.78 17.32 -4.42
C GLU A 88 4.20 16.76 -4.49
N THR A 89 4.35 15.44 -4.55
CA THR A 89 5.67 14.80 -4.59
C THR A 89 6.29 14.92 -5.99
N TYR A 90 5.48 14.72 -7.02
CA TYR A 90 5.91 14.84 -8.41
C TYR A 90 6.39 16.27 -8.73
N ALA A 91 5.76 17.30 -8.15
CA ALA A 91 6.16 18.69 -8.33
C ALA A 91 7.54 19.05 -7.77
N VAL A 92 8.06 18.28 -6.80
CA VAL A 92 9.35 18.57 -6.15
C VAL A 92 10.49 17.65 -6.60
N LEU A 93 10.17 16.55 -7.26
CA LEU A 93 11.16 15.60 -7.77
C LEU A 93 11.65 15.98 -9.17
N ASP A 94 12.86 15.55 -9.51
CA ASP A 94 13.42 15.71 -10.85
C ASP A 94 12.78 14.68 -11.82
N TYR A 95 11.84 15.14 -12.63
CA TYR A 95 11.08 14.32 -13.59
C TYR A 95 11.96 13.50 -14.52
N GLY A 96 13.06 14.09 -14.99
CA GLY A 96 13.97 13.43 -15.91
C GLY A 96 14.66 12.19 -15.31
N LYS A 97 14.56 12.01 -14.00
CA LYS A 97 15.17 10.88 -13.28
C LYS A 97 14.17 9.85 -12.77
N ILE A 98 12.88 10.20 -12.72
CA ILE A 98 11.82 9.26 -12.30
C ILE A 98 11.59 8.25 -13.42
N ALA A 99 11.88 6.99 -13.12
CA ALA A 99 11.66 5.90 -14.06
C ALA A 99 10.24 5.33 -14.01
N SER A 100 9.59 5.36 -12.84
CA SER A 100 8.29 4.70 -12.65
C SER A 100 7.46 5.40 -11.57
N LEU A 101 6.15 5.50 -11.81
CA LEU A 101 5.16 6.04 -10.89
C LEU A 101 4.00 5.06 -10.74
N GLY A 102 3.46 4.88 -9.53
CA GLY A 102 2.34 3.96 -9.31
C GLY A 102 1.39 4.40 -8.23
N LEU A 103 0.14 3.94 -8.37
CA LEU A 103 -0.89 4.05 -7.34
C LEU A 103 -1.40 2.66 -6.99
N VAL A 104 -1.59 2.39 -5.70
CA VAL A 104 -2.25 1.17 -5.21
C VAL A 104 -3.32 1.57 -4.20
N LEU A 105 -4.53 1.08 -4.39
CA LEU A 105 -5.70 1.42 -3.58
C LEU A 105 -6.68 0.27 -3.50
N ASP A 106 -7.59 0.34 -2.55
CA ASP A 106 -8.68 -0.62 -2.39
C ASP A 106 -9.84 -0.35 -3.36
N ALA A 107 -10.52 -1.42 -3.80
CA ALA A 107 -11.80 -1.29 -4.50
C ALA A 107 -12.93 -0.89 -3.54
N ASP A 108 -12.76 -1.21 -2.24
CA ASP A 108 -13.77 -1.09 -1.18
C ASP A 108 -15.01 -1.97 -1.41
N ASP A 109 -16.20 -1.38 -1.37
CA ASP A 109 -17.45 -2.12 -1.38
C ASP A 109 -18.00 -2.37 -2.80
N VAL A 110 -19.07 -3.16 -2.85
CA VAL A 110 -19.76 -3.59 -4.10
C VAL A 110 -20.37 -2.44 -4.89
N ALA A 111 -20.58 -1.27 -4.25
CA ALA A 111 -21.19 -0.11 -4.90
C ALA A 111 -20.24 0.60 -5.87
N GLN A 112 -18.93 0.37 -5.73
CA GLN A 112 -17.91 0.93 -6.61
C GLN A 112 -17.03 -0.18 -7.20
N THR A 113 -17.20 -0.42 -8.50
CA THR A 113 -16.34 -1.38 -9.19
C THR A 113 -14.89 -0.86 -9.29
N PRO A 114 -13.87 -1.74 -9.38
CA PRO A 114 -12.50 -1.33 -9.65
C PRO A 114 -12.36 -0.41 -10.87
N GLN A 115 -13.15 -0.65 -11.92
CA GLN A 115 -13.15 0.20 -13.11
C GLN A 115 -13.69 1.61 -12.83
N MET A 116 -14.70 1.76 -11.99
CA MET A 116 -15.21 3.08 -11.57
C MET A 116 -14.16 3.83 -10.74
N ARG A 117 -13.50 3.15 -9.80
CA ARG A 117 -12.38 3.71 -9.02
C ARG A 117 -11.26 4.20 -9.94
N PHE A 118 -10.86 3.37 -10.89
CA PHE A 118 -9.85 3.71 -11.89
C PHE A 118 -10.23 4.97 -12.67
N ASN A 119 -11.45 5.02 -13.21
CA ASN A 119 -11.93 6.17 -13.98
C ASN A 119 -11.97 7.46 -13.14
N THR A 120 -12.34 7.36 -11.86
CA THR A 120 -12.32 8.51 -10.93
C THR A 120 -10.90 9.04 -10.76
N LEU A 121 -9.91 8.14 -10.52
CA LEU A 121 -8.50 8.55 -10.42
C LEU A 121 -7.98 9.20 -11.70
N LEU A 122 -8.33 8.65 -12.87
CA LEU A 122 -7.92 9.24 -14.15
C LEU A 122 -8.52 10.63 -14.35
N THR A 123 -9.75 10.85 -13.91
CA THR A 123 -10.41 12.16 -13.96
C THR A 123 -9.67 13.15 -13.07
N GLU A 124 -9.34 12.75 -11.84
CA GLU A 124 -8.60 13.61 -10.90
C GLU A 124 -7.18 13.95 -11.41
N LEU A 125 -6.46 12.98 -11.96
CA LEU A 125 -5.15 13.22 -12.59
C LEU A 125 -5.26 14.27 -13.70
N LYS A 126 -6.28 14.18 -14.55
CA LYS A 126 -6.54 15.13 -15.63
C LYS A 126 -6.90 16.52 -15.11
N GLU A 127 -7.74 16.63 -14.11
CA GLU A 127 -8.13 17.90 -13.48
C GLU A 127 -6.94 18.63 -12.87
N ARG A 128 -6.01 17.87 -12.26
CA ARG A 128 -4.74 18.40 -11.72
C ARG A 128 -3.68 18.65 -12.80
N LYS A 129 -3.97 18.32 -14.07
CA LYS A 129 -3.04 18.47 -15.21
C LYS A 129 -1.73 17.72 -15.02
N ILE A 130 -1.78 16.57 -14.37
CA ILE A 130 -0.61 15.70 -14.20
C ILE A 130 -0.43 14.93 -15.51
N ASP A 131 0.62 15.25 -16.24
CA ASP A 131 0.92 14.64 -17.55
C ASP A 131 1.68 13.32 -17.36
N LEU A 132 0.93 12.22 -17.38
CA LEU A 132 1.45 10.86 -17.26
C LEU A 132 0.92 9.96 -18.38
N PRO A 133 1.68 8.93 -18.78
CA PRO A 133 1.19 7.93 -19.72
C PRO A 133 0.09 7.11 -19.05
N ILE A 134 -1.17 7.25 -19.47
CA ILE A 134 -2.32 6.63 -18.84
C ILE A 134 -2.52 5.21 -19.37
N PRO A 135 -2.58 4.17 -18.51
CA PRO A 135 -2.97 2.81 -18.92
C PRO A 135 -4.46 2.74 -19.29
N ASN A 136 -4.85 1.75 -20.08
CA ASN A 136 -6.26 1.57 -20.48
C ASN A 136 -7.10 0.95 -19.37
N ASN A 137 -6.52 0.08 -18.58
CA ASN A 137 -7.22 -0.69 -17.53
C ASN A 137 -6.40 -0.69 -16.23
N PRO A 138 -7.06 -0.88 -15.06
CA PRO A 138 -6.33 -1.12 -13.81
C PRO A 138 -5.46 -2.38 -13.93
N GLY A 139 -4.31 -2.38 -13.30
CA GLY A 139 -3.31 -3.46 -13.39
C GLY A 139 -2.39 -3.38 -14.60
N GLU A 140 -2.69 -2.53 -15.58
CA GLU A 140 -1.79 -2.27 -16.70
C GLU A 140 -0.74 -1.20 -16.35
N VAL A 141 0.36 -1.21 -17.12
CA VAL A 141 1.43 -0.22 -17.05
C VAL A 141 1.61 0.40 -18.42
N ALA A 142 1.54 1.73 -18.49
CA ALA A 142 1.74 2.50 -19.71
C ALA A 142 3.05 3.32 -19.62
N GLY A 143 3.57 3.73 -20.80
CA GLY A 143 4.79 4.51 -20.92
C GLY A 143 6.08 3.73 -20.65
N ALA A 144 7.19 4.37 -20.98
CA ALA A 144 8.52 3.80 -20.78
C ALA A 144 9.37 4.60 -19.78
N HIS A 145 9.22 5.93 -19.80
CA HIS A 145 9.96 6.83 -18.91
C HIS A 145 9.23 8.18 -18.76
N PRO A 146 8.54 8.39 -17.62
CA PRO A 146 8.23 7.40 -16.61
C PRO A 146 7.22 6.37 -17.11
N SER A 147 7.30 5.14 -16.61
CA SER A 147 6.17 4.21 -16.66
C SER A 147 5.16 4.58 -15.58
N PHE A 148 3.88 4.41 -15.86
CA PHE A 148 2.80 4.67 -14.91
C PHE A 148 1.81 3.51 -14.87
N GLY A 149 1.33 3.18 -13.68
CA GLY A 149 0.33 2.14 -13.48
C GLY A 149 -0.50 2.35 -12.22
N VAL A 150 -1.73 1.84 -12.25
CA VAL A 150 -2.66 1.83 -11.11
C VAL A 150 -3.06 0.39 -10.84
N TYR A 151 -2.97 -0.04 -9.59
CA TYR A 151 -3.46 -1.34 -9.15
C TYR A 151 -4.57 -1.16 -8.13
N ILE A 152 -5.68 -1.84 -8.34
CA ILE A 152 -6.84 -1.80 -7.45
C ILE A 152 -6.99 -3.17 -6.78
N LEU A 153 -6.79 -3.18 -5.48
CA LEU A 153 -6.88 -4.39 -4.66
C LEU A 153 -8.34 -4.86 -4.56
N PRO A 154 -8.58 -6.19 -4.51
CA PRO A 154 -7.57 -7.24 -4.42
C PRO A 154 -6.97 -7.71 -5.76
N ASP A 155 -7.65 -7.51 -6.90
CA ASP A 155 -7.30 -8.17 -8.17
C ASP A 155 -7.63 -7.36 -9.44
N ASN A 156 -7.93 -6.07 -9.33
CA ASN A 156 -8.38 -5.15 -10.38
C ASN A 156 -9.78 -5.46 -10.95
N GLN A 157 -10.50 -6.45 -10.44
CA GLN A 157 -11.78 -6.92 -10.99
C GLN A 157 -12.86 -7.05 -9.94
N SER A 158 -12.51 -7.57 -8.78
CA SER A 158 -13.45 -7.83 -7.67
C SER A 158 -13.49 -6.65 -6.70
N PRO A 159 -14.64 -6.38 -6.05
CA PRO A 159 -14.66 -5.52 -4.87
C PRO A 159 -13.86 -6.15 -3.74
N GLY A 160 -13.35 -5.33 -2.83
CA GLY A 160 -12.58 -5.79 -1.69
C GLY A 160 -11.45 -4.84 -1.33
N THR A 161 -10.62 -5.28 -0.40
CA THR A 161 -9.58 -4.49 0.23
C THR A 161 -8.30 -5.31 0.41
N LEU A 162 -7.22 -4.67 0.89
CA LEU A 162 -5.99 -5.36 1.29
C LEU A 162 -6.27 -6.47 2.33
N GLU A 163 -7.25 -6.25 3.22
CA GLU A 163 -7.59 -7.23 4.25
C GLU A 163 -8.04 -8.56 3.65
N ASP A 164 -8.70 -8.58 2.48
CA ASP A 164 -9.07 -9.82 1.80
C ASP A 164 -7.85 -10.66 1.41
N ILE A 165 -6.81 -10.01 0.92
CA ILE A 165 -5.54 -10.67 0.59
C ILE A 165 -4.84 -11.16 1.85
N LEU A 166 -4.77 -10.33 2.88
CA LEU A 166 -4.10 -10.69 4.14
C LEU A 166 -4.80 -11.86 4.85
N LEU A 167 -6.13 -11.95 4.81
CA LEU A 167 -6.87 -13.07 5.35
C LEU A 167 -6.57 -14.37 4.59
N GLN A 168 -6.48 -14.32 3.25
CA GLN A 168 -6.04 -15.47 2.46
C GLN A 168 -4.61 -15.90 2.85
N CYS A 169 -3.70 -14.96 3.03
CA CYS A 169 -2.33 -15.23 3.48
C CYS A 169 -2.30 -15.83 4.90
N ALA A 170 -3.15 -15.31 5.79
CA ALA A 170 -3.26 -15.83 7.16
C ALA A 170 -3.77 -17.27 7.15
N GLN A 171 -4.74 -17.60 6.30
CA GLN A 171 -5.25 -18.96 6.17
C GLN A 171 -4.17 -19.96 5.70
N VAL A 172 -3.23 -19.50 4.86
CA VAL A 172 -2.09 -20.33 4.41
C VAL A 172 -1.04 -20.49 5.51
N ASN A 173 -0.62 -19.40 6.15
CA ASN A 173 0.55 -19.42 7.03
C ASN A 173 0.22 -19.52 8.53
N TYR A 174 -1.03 -19.22 8.92
CA TYR A 174 -1.50 -19.12 10.30
C TYR A 174 -2.91 -19.67 10.49
N ALA A 175 -3.30 -20.73 9.78
CA ALA A 175 -4.67 -21.25 9.74
C ALA A 175 -5.30 -21.36 11.13
N SER A 176 -4.64 -22.03 12.09
CA SER A 176 -5.19 -22.22 13.44
C SER A 176 -5.40 -20.90 14.20
N VAL A 177 -4.54 -19.89 13.97
CA VAL A 177 -4.67 -18.57 14.59
C VAL A 177 -5.80 -17.80 13.93
N SER A 178 -5.90 -17.87 12.59
CA SER A 178 -6.98 -17.26 11.82
C SER A 178 -8.34 -17.82 12.21
N ASP A 179 -8.46 -19.15 12.32
CA ASP A 179 -9.71 -19.81 12.73
C ASP A 179 -10.12 -19.45 14.17
N ALA A 180 -9.16 -19.41 15.09
CA ALA A 180 -9.42 -19.00 16.47
C ALA A 180 -9.85 -17.51 16.56
N ALA A 181 -9.21 -16.63 15.80
CA ALA A 181 -9.59 -15.23 15.73
C ALA A 181 -10.98 -15.04 15.10
N HIS A 182 -11.30 -15.81 14.05
CA HIS A 182 -12.64 -15.81 13.46
C HIS A 182 -13.71 -16.22 14.48
N ASN A 183 -13.51 -17.35 15.19
CA ASN A 183 -14.45 -17.84 16.20
C ASN A 183 -14.63 -16.82 17.33
N TYR A 184 -13.55 -16.20 17.79
CA TYR A 184 -13.63 -15.12 18.78
C TYR A 184 -14.53 -13.97 18.34
N LEU A 185 -14.41 -13.54 17.09
CA LEU A 185 -15.24 -12.45 16.54
C LEU A 185 -16.72 -12.86 16.38
N GLN A 186 -17.01 -14.14 16.15
CA GLN A 186 -18.37 -14.66 16.07
C GLN A 186 -19.08 -14.69 17.43
N GLU A 187 -18.33 -14.74 18.53
CA GLU A 187 -18.86 -14.70 19.90
C GLU A 187 -19.17 -13.28 20.38
N ILE A 188 -18.77 -12.25 19.64
CA ILE A 188 -19.08 -10.86 19.97
C ILE A 188 -20.56 -10.60 19.74
N GLU A 189 -21.25 -10.11 20.78
CA GLU A 189 -22.65 -9.71 20.72
C GLU A 189 -22.77 -8.18 20.55
N PRO A 190 -22.89 -7.68 19.32
CA PRO A 190 -22.88 -6.23 19.04
C PRO A 190 -23.96 -5.44 19.82
N GLY A 191 -25.09 -6.10 20.16
CA GLY A 191 -26.17 -5.47 20.91
C GLY A 191 -25.83 -5.09 22.37
N GLN A 192 -24.69 -5.54 22.89
CA GLN A 192 -24.21 -5.18 24.24
C GLN A 192 -23.39 -3.88 24.27
N PHE A 193 -23.08 -3.31 23.09
CA PHE A 193 -22.26 -2.11 22.97
C PHE A 193 -23.07 -0.90 22.58
N VAL A 194 -22.60 0.28 22.95
CA VAL A 194 -23.17 1.52 22.44
C VAL A 194 -22.76 1.70 20.96
N PRO A 195 -23.62 2.33 20.12
CA PRO A 195 -23.32 2.43 18.66
C PRO A 195 -21.97 3.03 18.33
N GLN A 196 -21.48 3.98 19.11
CA GLN A 196 -20.20 4.64 18.91
C GLN A 196 -18.99 3.68 19.03
N ASP A 197 -19.07 2.67 19.92
CA ASP A 197 -18.00 1.70 20.14
C ASP A 197 -17.87 0.74 18.94
N LEU A 198 -18.95 0.55 18.19
CA LEU A 198 -19.03 -0.36 17.05
C LEU A 198 -19.05 0.37 15.69
N GLU A 199 -18.91 1.68 15.67
CA GLU A 199 -18.97 2.44 14.42
C GLU A 199 -17.95 1.92 13.38
N GLU A 200 -16.69 1.76 13.80
CA GLU A 200 -15.62 1.24 12.91
C GLU A 200 -15.82 -0.25 12.56
N TYR A 201 -16.29 -1.06 13.53
CA TYR A 201 -16.57 -2.47 13.31
C TYR A 201 -17.69 -2.72 12.30
N ASN A 202 -18.70 -1.84 12.29
CA ASN A 202 -19.84 -1.94 11.39
C ASN A 202 -19.57 -1.40 9.99
N LYS A 203 -18.42 -0.78 9.72
CA LYS A 203 -18.02 -0.39 8.36
C LYS A 203 -17.79 -1.62 7.48
N PRO A 204 -17.92 -1.53 6.14
CA PRO A 204 -17.77 -2.68 5.23
C PRO A 204 -16.49 -3.51 5.46
N ALA A 205 -15.36 -2.86 5.69
CA ALA A 205 -14.10 -3.54 6.01
C ALA A 205 -13.83 -3.74 7.51
N GLY A 206 -14.74 -3.29 8.41
CA GLY A 206 -14.49 -3.22 9.84
C GLY A 206 -14.23 -4.60 10.47
N GLN A 207 -15.08 -5.58 10.18
CA GLN A 207 -14.92 -6.95 10.67
C GLN A 207 -13.63 -7.61 10.15
N LYS A 208 -13.26 -7.39 8.88
CA LYS A 208 -12.01 -7.88 8.31
C LYS A 208 -10.80 -7.26 9.04
N LYS A 209 -10.84 -5.96 9.30
CA LYS A 209 -9.82 -5.24 10.08
C LYS A 209 -9.71 -5.77 11.50
N ALA A 210 -10.84 -6.04 12.15
CA ALA A 210 -10.86 -6.67 13.49
C ALA A 210 -10.24 -8.07 13.45
N HIS A 211 -10.54 -8.87 12.43
CA HIS A 211 -9.96 -10.21 12.26
C HIS A 211 -8.43 -10.14 12.08
N ILE A 212 -7.95 -9.32 11.15
CA ILE A 212 -6.50 -9.08 10.96
C ILE A 212 -5.86 -8.55 12.24
N GLY A 213 -6.53 -7.63 12.93
CA GLY A 213 -6.06 -7.07 14.21
C GLY A 213 -5.90 -8.13 15.29
N SER A 214 -6.86 -9.04 15.40
CA SER A 214 -6.82 -10.15 16.36
C SER A 214 -5.64 -11.09 16.06
N ILE A 215 -5.47 -11.50 14.81
CA ILE A 215 -4.32 -12.30 14.37
C ILE A 215 -3.00 -11.57 14.67
N ALA A 216 -2.90 -10.30 14.27
CA ALA A 216 -1.70 -9.50 14.46
C ALA A 216 -1.35 -9.31 15.94
N SER A 217 -2.35 -9.16 16.82
CA SER A 217 -2.16 -9.03 18.26
C SER A 217 -1.61 -10.32 18.91
N ILE A 218 -1.96 -11.49 18.36
CA ILE A 218 -1.38 -12.76 18.78
C ILE A 218 0.06 -12.90 18.29
N LEU A 219 0.32 -12.56 17.02
CA LEU A 219 1.64 -12.69 16.39
C LEU A 219 2.66 -11.66 16.87
N LYS A 220 2.20 -10.45 17.23
CA LYS A 220 3.03 -9.32 17.70
C LYS A 220 2.31 -8.56 18.82
N PRO A 221 2.24 -9.13 20.05
CA PRO A 221 1.55 -8.49 21.16
C PRO A 221 2.03 -7.06 21.42
N GLY A 222 1.09 -6.13 21.55
CA GLY A 222 1.37 -4.71 21.84
C GLY A 222 1.98 -3.92 20.68
N LYS A 223 2.00 -4.46 19.47
CA LYS A 223 2.44 -3.75 18.26
C LYS A 223 1.27 -3.49 17.32
N ALA A 224 1.41 -2.44 16.49
CA ALA A 224 0.43 -2.14 15.46
C ALA A 224 0.45 -3.19 14.33
N ILE A 225 -0.66 -3.32 13.60
CA ILE A 225 -0.85 -4.34 12.56
C ILE A 225 0.26 -4.29 11.50
N GLN A 226 0.66 -3.10 11.05
CA GLN A 226 1.72 -2.94 10.05
C GLN A 226 3.06 -3.54 10.52
N VAL A 227 3.36 -3.54 11.83
CA VAL A 227 4.57 -4.16 12.36
C VAL A 227 4.47 -5.69 12.28
N SER A 228 3.27 -6.25 12.47
CA SER A 228 3.04 -7.67 12.24
C SER A 228 3.22 -8.06 10.78
N ILE A 229 2.69 -7.27 9.83
CA ILE A 229 2.86 -7.50 8.39
C ILE A 229 4.35 -7.44 8.02
N GLN A 230 5.08 -6.47 8.57
CA GLN A 230 6.52 -6.30 8.33
C GLN A 230 7.35 -7.50 8.79
N ASP A 231 7.09 -8.01 10.00
CA ASP A 231 8.01 -8.89 10.72
C ASP A 231 7.59 -10.37 10.69
N ASN A 232 6.29 -10.65 10.59
CA ASN A 232 5.78 -12.01 10.60
C ASN A 232 5.65 -12.57 9.17
N ARG A 233 5.25 -13.85 9.07
CA ARG A 233 5.25 -14.61 7.81
C ARG A 233 3.95 -14.46 7.00
N TRP A 234 3.28 -13.31 7.07
CA TRP A 234 2.05 -13.08 6.30
C TRP A 234 2.23 -13.37 4.80
N LEU A 235 3.31 -12.89 4.23
CA LEU A 235 3.63 -12.92 2.81
C LEU A 235 4.92 -13.71 2.57
N ASP A 236 4.99 -14.94 3.11
CA ASP A 236 6.13 -15.85 2.93
C ASP A 236 5.66 -17.20 2.35
N GLY A 237 6.58 -17.92 1.75
CA GLY A 237 6.34 -19.28 1.25
C GLY A 237 5.15 -19.34 0.28
N GLU A 238 4.23 -20.28 0.53
CA GLU A 238 3.07 -20.53 -0.34
C GLU A 238 2.14 -19.33 -0.48
N ALA A 239 2.07 -18.43 0.52
CA ALA A 239 1.25 -17.22 0.42
C ALA A 239 1.67 -16.31 -0.73
N LEU A 240 2.94 -16.32 -1.14
CA LEU A 240 3.43 -15.57 -2.31
C LEU A 240 2.88 -16.11 -3.63
N ASN A 241 2.37 -17.33 -3.66
CA ASN A 241 1.80 -17.99 -4.84
C ASN A 241 0.27 -17.84 -4.93
N LEU A 242 -0.38 -17.26 -3.93
CA LEU A 242 -1.79 -16.93 -4.00
C LEU A 242 -2.06 -16.03 -5.22
N PRO A 243 -3.10 -16.29 -6.02
CA PRO A 243 -3.35 -15.54 -7.25
C PRO A 243 -3.39 -14.03 -7.06
N SER A 244 -4.04 -13.55 -5.99
CA SER A 244 -4.15 -12.14 -5.64
C SER A 244 -2.76 -11.53 -5.32
N VAL A 245 -1.93 -12.23 -4.55
CA VAL A 245 -0.57 -11.79 -4.20
C VAL A 245 0.36 -11.81 -5.42
N ALA A 246 0.30 -12.89 -6.21
CA ALA A 246 1.10 -13.04 -7.41
C ALA A 246 0.78 -11.96 -8.46
N ALA A 247 -0.50 -11.59 -8.61
CA ALA A 247 -0.93 -10.54 -9.53
C ALA A 247 -0.33 -9.17 -9.15
N VAL A 248 -0.36 -8.78 -7.86
CA VAL A 248 0.28 -7.54 -7.41
C VAL A 248 1.79 -7.61 -7.63
N ARG A 249 2.42 -8.75 -7.34
CA ARG A 249 3.86 -8.94 -7.55
C ARG A 249 4.26 -8.77 -9.02
N VAL A 250 3.49 -9.33 -9.95
CA VAL A 250 3.69 -9.16 -11.40
C VAL A 250 3.53 -7.70 -11.81
N PHE A 251 2.51 -7.02 -11.29
CA PHE A 251 2.31 -5.59 -11.53
C PHE A 251 3.51 -4.76 -11.06
N LEU A 252 4.00 -4.97 -9.83
CA LEU A 252 5.17 -4.28 -9.30
C LEU A 252 6.43 -4.54 -10.13
N ALA A 253 6.63 -5.80 -10.55
CA ALA A 253 7.76 -6.17 -11.40
C ALA A 253 7.72 -5.43 -12.75
N LYS A 254 6.56 -5.38 -13.38
CA LYS A 254 6.35 -4.66 -14.64
C LYS A 254 6.52 -3.15 -14.47
N LEU A 255 5.90 -2.57 -13.43
CA LEU A 255 5.94 -1.13 -13.17
C LEU A 255 7.36 -0.63 -12.93
N PHE A 256 8.09 -1.29 -12.03
CA PHE A 256 9.45 -0.88 -11.66
C PHE A 256 10.54 -1.55 -12.50
N GLN A 257 10.16 -2.40 -13.48
CA GLN A 257 11.09 -3.16 -14.32
C GLN A 257 12.09 -3.96 -13.48
N LEU A 258 11.56 -4.66 -12.48
CA LEU A 258 12.34 -5.55 -11.61
C LEU A 258 12.60 -6.84 -12.37
N GLY A 259 13.88 -7.22 -12.49
CA GLY A 259 14.27 -8.52 -12.99
C GLY A 259 14.02 -9.62 -11.95
N GLU A 260 13.83 -10.85 -12.42
CA GLU A 260 13.80 -12.04 -11.57
C GLU A 260 15.14 -12.30 -10.88
#